data_1b6bfc907f8e2f3ecf09a55a16389a07
#
_entry.id   1b6bfc907f8e2f3ecf09a55a16389a07
#
_cell.length_a   1.000
_cell.length_b   1.000
_cell.length_c   1.000
_cell.angle_alpha   90.00
_cell.angle_beta   90.00
_cell.angle_gamma   90.00
#
_symmetry.space_group_name_H-M   'P 1'
#
loop_
_entity.id
_entity.type
_entity.pdbx_description
1 polymer ?
#
loop_
_entity_poly.entity_id
_entity_poly.type
_entity_poly.pdbx_seq_one_letter_code
_entity_poly.pdbx_strand_id
1 'polypeptide(L)'
;MKTSTINKKEIEKFSRIAEEWWNPEGKFKPLHKFNPIRIKYIKENLIAHFKLNKSNKPLKNLEILDIGCGGGLLSEPISRLGAKVTGIDASKNNINVAKHHLKKSKLKIKYLNCSPENFKITKKFDVILNMEIVEHVENVENFIKESSKFLKKNGIMFIATFNQTLKSYLFAIIGAEYVLRWLPIGTHEWEKFIKPKDLINICERNSMKLKRIDGMTFDPIFNHWKVTSDKSVNYITKFEKF
;
A
#
# COMPACT_ATOMS: atom_id res chain seq x y z
N MET A 1 -9.22 5.38 25.83
CA MET A 1 -10.00 5.50 24.55
C MET A 1 -9.16 4.91 23.43
N LYS A 2 -9.71 4.04 22.55
CA LYS A 2 -9.00 3.62 21.34
C LYS A 2 -8.93 4.86 20.41
N THR A 3 -7.74 5.39 20.20
CA THR A 3 -7.53 6.46 19.23
C THR A 3 -7.79 5.89 17.84
N SER A 4 -8.71 6.52 17.10
CA SER A 4 -9.03 6.13 15.72
C SER A 4 -7.81 6.35 14.82
N THR A 5 -7.58 5.42 13.89
CA THR A 5 -6.59 5.60 12.82
C THR A 5 -7.18 6.35 11.62
N ILE A 6 -8.50 6.57 11.63
CA ILE A 6 -9.27 7.12 10.51
C ILE A 6 -9.15 8.64 10.45
N ASN A 7 -8.72 9.18 9.31
CA ASN A 7 -8.92 10.56 8.92
C ASN A 7 -10.16 10.68 8.03
N LYS A 8 -11.24 11.27 8.57
CA LYS A 8 -12.54 11.37 7.87
C LYS A 8 -12.46 12.15 6.56
N LYS A 9 -11.66 13.22 6.51
CA LYS A 9 -11.51 14.05 5.31
C LYS A 9 -10.86 13.25 4.18
N GLU A 10 -9.85 12.45 4.49
CA GLU A 10 -9.19 11.57 3.52
C GLU A 10 -10.15 10.50 2.99
N ILE A 11 -10.95 9.87 3.88
CA ILE A 11 -11.95 8.88 3.45
C ILE A 11 -12.96 9.52 2.50
N GLU A 12 -13.49 10.70 2.81
CA GLU A 12 -14.44 11.41 1.95
C GLU A 12 -13.82 11.75 0.59
N LYS A 13 -12.58 12.23 0.57
CA LYS A 13 -11.83 12.57 -0.64
C LYS A 13 -11.72 11.36 -1.57
N PHE A 14 -11.21 10.22 -1.09
CA PHE A 14 -11.09 9.02 -1.90
C PHE A 14 -12.45 8.39 -2.24
N SER A 15 -13.45 8.53 -1.37
CA SER A 15 -14.81 8.05 -1.65
C SER A 15 -15.46 8.77 -2.83
N ARG A 16 -15.20 10.06 -3.01
CA ARG A 16 -15.75 10.87 -4.12
C ARG A 16 -15.23 10.45 -5.48
N ILE A 17 -14.04 9.87 -5.55
CA ILE A 17 -13.40 9.46 -6.80
C ILE A 17 -13.35 7.94 -6.97
N ALA A 18 -14.05 7.20 -6.12
CA ALA A 18 -13.96 5.74 -6.05
C ALA A 18 -14.31 5.04 -7.37
N GLU A 19 -15.29 5.56 -8.12
CA GLU A 19 -15.70 4.98 -9.42
C GLU A 19 -14.56 4.95 -10.45
N GLU A 20 -13.53 5.78 -10.27
CA GLU A 20 -12.41 5.89 -11.20
C GLU A 20 -11.28 4.88 -10.94
N TRP A 21 -11.34 4.07 -9.87
CA TRP A 21 -10.26 3.15 -9.51
C TRP A 21 -9.78 2.28 -10.68
N TRP A 22 -10.67 1.81 -11.51
CA TRP A 22 -10.35 0.91 -12.62
C TRP A 22 -10.31 1.59 -14.00
N ASN A 23 -10.39 2.92 -14.05
CA ASN A 23 -10.17 3.68 -15.25
C ASN A 23 -8.66 3.99 -15.42
N PRO A 24 -7.93 3.35 -16.37
CA PRO A 24 -6.49 3.54 -16.51
C PRO A 24 -6.12 4.94 -17.02
N GLU A 25 -7.08 5.69 -17.57
CA GLU A 25 -6.90 7.08 -18.01
C GLU A 25 -7.49 8.09 -17.00
N GLY A 26 -8.11 7.62 -15.93
CA GLY A 26 -8.73 8.45 -14.88
C GLY A 26 -7.74 8.93 -13.81
N LYS A 27 -8.30 9.36 -12.69
CA LYS A 27 -7.54 9.96 -11.55
C LYS A 27 -6.52 9.00 -10.93
N PHE A 28 -6.68 7.69 -11.12
CA PHE A 28 -5.73 6.68 -10.64
C PHE A 28 -4.74 6.20 -11.70
N LYS A 29 -4.67 6.86 -12.87
CA LYS A 29 -3.68 6.57 -13.93
C LYS A 29 -2.24 6.42 -13.43
N PRO A 30 -1.72 7.28 -12.52
CA PRO A 30 -0.39 7.12 -11.96
C PRO A 30 -0.21 5.79 -11.21
N LEU A 31 -1.23 5.36 -10.46
CA LEU A 31 -1.18 4.07 -9.75
C LEU A 31 -1.21 2.88 -10.72
N HIS A 32 -1.98 2.96 -11.80
CA HIS A 32 -1.95 1.93 -12.85
C HIS A 32 -0.55 1.77 -13.46
N LYS A 33 0.14 2.89 -13.74
CA LYS A 33 1.52 2.87 -14.26
C LYS A 33 2.54 2.41 -13.23
N PHE A 34 2.33 2.72 -11.95
CA PHE A 34 3.23 2.38 -10.86
C PHE A 34 3.08 0.95 -10.37
N ASN A 35 1.89 0.38 -10.44
CA ASN A 35 1.56 -0.92 -9.85
C ASN A 35 2.42 -2.10 -10.38
N PRO A 36 2.78 -2.20 -11.67
CA PRO A 36 3.60 -3.30 -12.16
C PRO A 36 4.94 -3.45 -11.44
N ILE A 37 5.64 -2.35 -11.16
CA ILE A 37 6.93 -2.40 -10.45
C ILE A 37 6.75 -2.76 -8.97
N ARG A 38 5.69 -2.27 -8.32
CA ARG A 38 5.35 -2.65 -6.93
C ARG A 38 5.06 -4.13 -6.81
N ILE A 39 4.24 -4.68 -7.70
CA ILE A 39 3.90 -6.11 -7.75
C ILE A 39 5.16 -6.95 -7.95
N LYS A 40 6.03 -6.56 -8.90
CA LYS A 40 7.31 -7.23 -9.14
C LYS A 40 8.17 -7.23 -7.88
N TYR A 41 8.35 -6.07 -7.26
CA TYR A 41 9.15 -5.91 -6.03
C TYR A 41 8.63 -6.78 -4.89
N ILE A 42 7.32 -6.73 -4.60
CA ILE A 42 6.68 -7.54 -3.57
C ILE A 42 6.88 -9.03 -3.87
N LYS A 43 6.55 -9.47 -5.09
CA LYS A 43 6.68 -10.87 -5.51
C LYS A 43 8.11 -11.39 -5.32
N GLU A 44 9.13 -10.69 -5.81
CA GLU A 44 10.53 -11.12 -5.74
C GLU A 44 11.02 -11.20 -4.28
N ASN A 45 10.68 -10.21 -3.45
CA ASN A 45 11.01 -10.21 -2.04
C ASN A 45 10.32 -11.33 -1.26
N LEU A 46 9.07 -11.68 -1.59
CA LEU A 46 8.35 -12.78 -0.94
C LEU A 46 8.89 -14.14 -1.36
N ILE A 47 9.19 -14.34 -2.65
CA ILE A 47 9.84 -15.57 -3.15
C ILE A 47 11.15 -15.81 -2.41
N ALA A 48 12.01 -14.78 -2.29
CA ALA A 48 13.27 -14.89 -1.60
C ALA A 48 13.13 -15.16 -0.09
N HIS A 49 12.20 -14.46 0.57
CA HIS A 49 12.01 -14.60 2.03
C HIS A 49 11.42 -15.95 2.43
N PHE A 50 10.35 -16.38 1.77
CA PHE A 50 9.68 -17.64 2.07
C PHE A 50 10.24 -18.84 1.29
N LYS A 51 11.33 -18.65 0.53
CA LYS A 51 11.98 -19.70 -0.30
C LYS A 51 10.98 -20.39 -1.24
N LEU A 52 10.13 -19.60 -1.90
CA LEU A 52 9.06 -20.13 -2.74
C LEU A 52 9.59 -20.55 -4.12
N ASN A 53 8.97 -21.56 -4.70
CA ASN A 53 9.27 -21.99 -6.06
C ASN A 53 8.80 -20.95 -7.08
N LYS A 54 9.61 -20.72 -8.11
CA LYS A 54 9.21 -19.91 -9.26
C LYS A 54 8.19 -20.70 -10.09
N SER A 55 6.96 -20.19 -10.16
CA SER A 55 5.86 -20.79 -10.90
C SER A 55 4.90 -19.72 -11.38
N ASN A 56 3.84 -20.10 -12.12
CA ASN A 56 2.78 -19.17 -12.52
C ASN A 56 1.98 -18.63 -11.33
N LYS A 57 1.99 -19.32 -10.18
CA LYS A 57 1.35 -18.91 -8.94
C LYS A 57 2.34 -18.99 -7.77
N PRO A 58 3.41 -18.17 -7.79
CA PRO A 58 4.50 -18.28 -6.84
C PRO A 58 4.09 -17.95 -5.40
N LEU A 59 3.01 -17.20 -5.19
CA LEU A 59 2.51 -16.82 -3.86
C LEU A 59 1.42 -17.76 -3.34
N LYS A 60 1.26 -18.95 -3.97
CA LYS A 60 0.30 -19.96 -3.52
C LYS A 60 0.53 -20.28 -2.03
N ASN A 61 -0.57 -20.35 -1.29
CA ASN A 61 -0.63 -20.60 0.16
C ASN A 61 -0.25 -19.41 1.08
N LEU A 62 0.26 -18.31 0.58
CA LEU A 62 0.45 -17.12 1.41
C LEU A 62 -0.91 -16.46 1.71
N GLU A 63 -1.12 -16.14 2.96
CA GLU A 63 -2.24 -15.34 3.46
C GLU A 63 -1.79 -13.89 3.52
N ILE A 64 -2.40 -13.01 2.72
CA ILE A 64 -1.98 -11.61 2.57
C ILE A 64 -3.13 -10.70 2.98
N LEU A 65 -2.84 -9.73 3.84
CA LEU A 65 -3.73 -8.63 4.22
C LEU A 65 -3.28 -7.35 3.51
N ASP A 66 -4.16 -6.78 2.71
CA ASP A 66 -3.97 -5.49 2.02
C ASP A 66 -4.79 -4.42 2.77
N ILE A 67 -4.11 -3.54 3.51
CA ILE A 67 -4.72 -2.50 4.34
C ILE A 67 -4.72 -1.18 3.57
N GLY A 68 -5.90 -0.56 3.43
CA GLY A 68 -6.11 0.54 2.51
C GLY A 68 -6.16 0.06 1.07
N CYS A 69 -6.84 -1.08 0.82
CA CYS A 69 -6.84 -1.74 -0.49
C CYS A 69 -7.52 -0.95 -1.61
N GLY A 70 -8.22 0.15 -1.28
CA GLY A 70 -8.94 0.97 -2.25
C GLY A 70 -9.92 0.15 -3.10
N GLY A 71 -9.93 0.37 -4.40
CA GLY A 71 -10.71 -0.41 -5.37
C GLY A 71 -10.14 -1.78 -5.71
N GLY A 72 -9.09 -2.26 -5.01
CA GLY A 72 -8.50 -3.60 -5.20
C GLY A 72 -7.41 -3.66 -6.26
N LEU A 73 -6.88 -2.53 -6.68
CA LEU A 73 -5.91 -2.43 -7.79
C LEU A 73 -4.60 -3.21 -7.54
N LEU A 74 -4.18 -3.37 -6.28
CA LEU A 74 -3.05 -4.21 -5.89
C LEU A 74 -3.50 -5.61 -5.46
N SER A 75 -4.60 -5.71 -4.73
CA SER A 75 -5.15 -6.98 -4.22
C SER A 75 -5.37 -8.02 -5.32
N GLU A 76 -5.95 -7.61 -6.47
CA GLU A 76 -6.26 -8.55 -7.56
C GLU A 76 -5.01 -9.15 -8.23
N PRO A 77 -4.00 -8.36 -8.66
CA PRO A 77 -2.77 -8.94 -9.21
C PRO A 77 -2.04 -9.87 -8.23
N ILE A 78 -2.00 -9.53 -6.93
CA ILE A 78 -1.43 -10.39 -5.90
C ILE A 78 -2.21 -11.70 -5.77
N SER A 79 -3.53 -11.65 -5.85
CA SER A 79 -4.37 -12.85 -5.87
C SER A 79 -4.15 -13.70 -7.13
N ARG A 80 -3.93 -13.08 -8.31
CA ARG A 80 -3.57 -13.81 -9.56
C ARG A 80 -2.26 -14.58 -9.42
N LEU A 81 -1.32 -14.07 -8.62
CA LEU A 81 -0.07 -14.77 -8.28
C LEU A 81 -0.28 -15.94 -7.29
N GLY A 82 -1.52 -16.23 -6.90
CA GLY A 82 -1.91 -17.39 -6.11
C GLY A 82 -2.14 -17.13 -4.62
N ALA A 83 -1.89 -15.92 -4.13
CA ALA A 83 -2.11 -15.58 -2.72
C ALA A 83 -3.59 -15.61 -2.34
N LYS A 84 -3.88 -15.94 -1.07
CA LYS A 84 -5.19 -15.77 -0.45
C LYS A 84 -5.26 -14.37 0.14
N VAL A 85 -5.91 -13.44 -0.58
CA VAL A 85 -5.93 -12.03 -0.23
C VAL A 85 -7.20 -11.68 0.57
N THR A 86 -6.99 -10.90 1.64
CA THR A 86 -8.04 -10.12 2.32
C THR A 86 -7.69 -8.65 2.16
N GLY A 87 -8.60 -7.86 1.61
CA GLY A 87 -8.47 -6.41 1.50
C GLY A 87 -9.38 -5.71 2.50
N ILE A 88 -8.86 -4.72 3.20
CA ILE A 88 -9.66 -3.84 4.06
C ILE A 88 -9.45 -2.38 3.67
N ASP A 89 -10.52 -1.60 3.73
CA ASP A 89 -10.52 -0.16 3.48
C ASP A 89 -11.61 0.53 4.31
N ALA A 90 -11.30 1.71 4.83
CA ALA A 90 -12.24 2.48 5.63
C ALA A 90 -13.37 3.11 4.79
N SER A 91 -13.16 3.32 3.48
CA SER A 91 -14.18 3.81 2.56
C SER A 91 -15.09 2.68 2.08
N LYS A 92 -16.37 2.80 2.37
CA LYS A 92 -17.41 1.89 1.86
C LYS A 92 -17.48 1.91 0.32
N ASN A 93 -17.31 3.08 -0.29
CA ASN A 93 -17.34 3.24 -1.75
C ASN A 93 -16.19 2.49 -2.41
N ASN A 94 -14.96 2.61 -1.90
CA ASN A 94 -13.82 1.86 -2.38
C ASN A 94 -14.10 0.35 -2.34
N ILE A 95 -14.61 -0.15 -1.22
CA ILE A 95 -14.95 -1.58 -1.06
C ILE A 95 -16.05 -2.02 -2.02
N ASN A 96 -17.04 -1.17 -2.28
CA ASN A 96 -18.09 -1.49 -3.26
C ASN A 96 -17.52 -1.62 -4.67
N VAL A 97 -16.64 -0.70 -5.08
CA VAL A 97 -15.93 -0.76 -6.37
C VAL A 97 -15.06 -2.01 -6.46
N ALA A 98 -14.27 -2.31 -5.42
CA ALA A 98 -13.46 -3.51 -5.37
C ALA A 98 -14.30 -4.79 -5.52
N LYS A 99 -15.43 -4.90 -4.81
CA LYS A 99 -16.36 -6.03 -4.93
C LYS A 99 -17.02 -6.12 -6.31
N HIS A 100 -17.37 -4.97 -6.90
CA HIS A 100 -17.94 -4.93 -8.25
C HIS A 100 -16.96 -5.45 -9.29
N HIS A 101 -15.71 -4.97 -9.26
CA HIS A 101 -14.68 -5.42 -10.19
C HIS A 101 -14.32 -6.91 -9.98
N LEU A 102 -14.28 -7.36 -8.72
CA LEU A 102 -14.02 -8.75 -8.36
C LEU A 102 -14.99 -9.73 -9.04
N LYS A 103 -16.28 -9.37 -9.17
CA LYS A 103 -17.27 -10.21 -9.89
C LYS A 103 -16.87 -10.47 -11.34
N LYS A 104 -16.25 -9.48 -12.00
CA LYS A 104 -15.77 -9.59 -13.38
C LYS A 104 -14.47 -10.39 -13.48
N SER A 105 -13.58 -10.26 -12.50
CA SER A 105 -12.24 -10.87 -12.51
C SER A 105 -12.22 -12.36 -12.14
N LYS A 106 -13.32 -12.91 -11.60
CA LYS A 106 -13.46 -14.31 -11.15
C LYS A 106 -12.41 -14.74 -10.11
N LEU A 107 -11.81 -13.81 -9.40
CA LEU A 107 -10.86 -14.07 -8.31
C LEU A 107 -11.59 -14.31 -6.99
N LYS A 108 -10.86 -14.90 -6.02
CA LYS A 108 -11.38 -15.14 -4.65
C LYS A 108 -10.63 -14.22 -3.69
N ILE A 109 -11.19 -13.03 -3.42
CA ILE A 109 -10.66 -12.04 -2.50
C ILE A 109 -11.77 -11.67 -1.50
N LYS A 110 -11.41 -11.53 -0.22
CA LYS A 110 -12.34 -11.06 0.80
C LYS A 110 -12.15 -9.56 1.01
N TYR A 111 -13.11 -8.73 0.58
CA TYR A 111 -13.10 -7.29 0.81
C TYR A 111 -14.03 -6.89 1.94
N LEU A 112 -13.52 -6.12 2.92
CA LEU A 112 -14.24 -5.69 4.11
C LEU A 112 -14.09 -4.18 4.33
N ASN A 113 -15.18 -3.51 4.67
CA ASN A 113 -15.16 -2.11 5.03
C ASN A 113 -14.86 -1.97 6.53
N CYS A 114 -13.63 -1.76 6.87
CA CYS A 114 -13.16 -1.50 8.24
C CYS A 114 -11.74 -0.92 8.24
N SER A 115 -11.37 -0.29 9.35
CA SER A 115 -10.01 0.10 9.68
C SER A 115 -9.30 -1.00 10.49
N PRO A 116 -7.95 -0.96 10.62
CA PRO A 116 -7.20 -1.97 11.37
C PRO A 116 -7.71 -2.17 12.81
N GLU A 117 -7.99 -1.10 13.54
CA GLU A 117 -8.47 -1.16 14.93
C GLU A 117 -9.88 -1.77 15.07
N ASN A 118 -10.65 -1.78 13.98
CA ASN A 118 -12.00 -2.35 13.92
C ASN A 118 -12.05 -3.72 13.22
N PHE A 119 -10.92 -4.19 12.70
CA PHE A 119 -10.83 -5.48 12.04
C PHE A 119 -10.81 -6.62 13.06
N LYS A 120 -11.98 -7.16 13.36
CA LYS A 120 -12.17 -8.24 14.33
C LYS A 120 -11.92 -9.60 13.70
N ILE A 121 -10.68 -10.07 13.79
CA ILE A 121 -10.28 -11.41 13.31
C ILE A 121 -9.18 -11.98 14.22
N THR A 122 -9.24 -13.28 14.47
CA THR A 122 -8.20 -14.00 15.22
C THR A 122 -7.07 -14.50 14.33
N LYS A 123 -7.37 -14.66 13.02
CA LYS A 123 -6.42 -15.10 12.01
C LYS A 123 -5.29 -14.09 11.83
N LYS A 124 -4.06 -14.59 11.67
CA LYS A 124 -2.89 -13.81 11.31
C LYS A 124 -2.44 -14.12 9.89
N PHE A 125 -1.75 -13.17 9.29
CA PHE A 125 -1.32 -13.18 7.90
C PHE A 125 0.19 -13.37 7.79
N ASP A 126 0.64 -14.01 6.71
CA ASP A 126 2.05 -14.14 6.37
C ASP A 126 2.63 -12.81 5.90
N VAL A 127 1.78 -12.00 5.25
CA VAL A 127 2.18 -10.71 4.67
C VAL A 127 1.11 -9.64 4.95
N ILE A 128 1.56 -8.44 5.26
CA ILE A 128 0.72 -7.23 5.31
C ILE A 128 1.26 -6.23 4.28
N LEU A 129 0.36 -5.66 3.50
CA LEU A 129 0.64 -4.59 2.55
C LEU A 129 0.00 -3.29 3.06
N ASN A 130 0.81 -2.23 3.19
CA ASN A 130 0.42 -0.86 3.53
C ASN A 130 1.00 0.04 2.44
N MET A 131 0.30 0.14 1.30
CA MET A 131 0.79 0.85 0.12
C MET A 131 0.11 2.20 -0.04
N GLU A 132 0.86 3.29 0.09
CA GLU A 132 0.37 4.67 -0.03
C GLU A 132 -0.84 4.90 0.91
N ILE A 133 -0.72 4.50 2.18
CA ILE A 133 -1.80 4.64 3.16
C ILE A 133 -1.35 5.37 4.42
N VAL A 134 -0.08 5.23 4.84
CA VAL A 134 0.37 5.75 6.13
C VAL A 134 0.37 7.28 6.20
N GLU A 135 0.49 7.98 5.08
CA GLU A 135 0.36 9.43 4.95
C GLU A 135 -1.09 9.94 5.02
N HIS A 136 -2.06 9.04 4.93
CA HIS A 136 -3.50 9.36 4.93
C HIS A 136 -4.21 9.02 6.24
N VAL A 137 -3.48 8.45 7.21
CA VAL A 137 -4.04 8.09 8.52
C VAL A 137 -3.88 9.23 9.53
N GLU A 138 -4.75 9.25 10.55
CA GLU A 138 -4.71 10.26 11.60
C GLU A 138 -3.50 10.11 12.52
N ASN A 139 -3.11 8.85 12.82
CA ASN A 139 -1.98 8.54 13.70
C ASN A 139 -1.24 7.30 13.19
N VAL A 140 -0.06 7.53 12.62
CA VAL A 140 0.79 6.49 12.02
C VAL A 140 1.23 5.45 13.05
N GLU A 141 1.61 5.87 14.25
CA GLU A 141 2.08 4.94 15.29
C GLU A 141 0.99 3.97 15.70
N ASN A 142 -0.22 4.48 15.94
CA ASN A 142 -1.37 3.64 16.26
C ASN A 142 -1.75 2.74 15.07
N PHE A 143 -1.71 3.26 13.85
CA PHE A 143 -1.99 2.47 12.63
C PHE A 143 -1.02 1.29 12.50
N ILE A 144 0.29 1.52 12.63
CA ILE A 144 1.30 0.47 12.55
C ILE A 144 1.13 -0.53 13.70
N LYS A 145 0.86 -0.06 14.91
CA LYS A 145 0.58 -0.90 16.08
C LYS A 145 -0.61 -1.83 15.84
N GLU A 146 -1.74 -1.30 15.39
CA GLU A 146 -2.93 -2.10 15.12
C GLU A 146 -2.71 -3.07 13.94
N SER A 147 -2.07 -2.61 12.86
CA SER A 147 -1.74 -3.44 11.69
C SER A 147 -0.80 -4.59 12.06
N SER A 148 0.23 -4.34 12.88
CA SER A 148 1.23 -5.35 13.27
C SER A 148 0.63 -6.52 14.06
N LYS A 149 -0.52 -6.34 14.71
CA LYS A 149 -1.20 -7.41 15.46
C LYS A 149 -1.65 -8.55 14.57
N PHE A 150 -1.93 -8.27 13.30
CA PHE A 150 -2.37 -9.26 12.31
C PHE A 150 -1.22 -10.01 11.63
N LEU A 151 0.04 -9.60 11.86
CA LEU A 151 1.20 -10.23 11.25
C LEU A 151 1.65 -11.44 12.08
N LYS A 152 1.94 -12.56 11.41
CA LYS A 152 2.56 -13.73 12.03
C LYS A 152 3.99 -13.41 12.45
N LYS A 153 4.54 -14.18 13.39
CA LYS A 153 6.00 -14.23 13.63
C LYS A 153 6.71 -14.65 12.34
N ASN A 154 7.83 -14.03 12.01
CA ASN A 154 8.56 -14.15 10.74
C ASN A 154 7.75 -13.72 9.50
N GLY A 155 6.59 -13.11 9.70
CA GLY A 155 5.80 -12.51 8.62
C GLY A 155 6.41 -11.19 8.14
N ILE A 156 6.02 -10.77 6.95
CA ILE A 156 6.54 -9.58 6.27
C ILE A 156 5.49 -8.48 6.20
N MET A 157 5.87 -7.27 6.59
CA MET A 157 5.10 -6.06 6.32
C MET A 157 5.83 -5.20 5.30
N PHE A 158 5.16 -4.89 4.20
CA PHE A 158 5.60 -3.85 3.27
C PHE A 158 4.88 -2.54 3.57
N ILE A 159 5.63 -1.45 3.55
CA ILE A 159 5.07 -0.09 3.67
C ILE A 159 5.70 0.75 2.57
N ALA A 160 4.86 1.35 1.73
CA ALA A 160 5.29 2.34 0.73
C ALA A 160 4.65 3.67 1.04
N THR A 161 5.43 4.76 0.93
CA THR A 161 4.97 6.12 1.20
C THR A 161 5.96 7.15 0.65
N PHE A 162 5.60 8.43 0.74
CA PHE A 162 6.47 9.54 0.38
C PHE A 162 7.42 9.93 1.53
N ASN A 163 8.65 10.31 1.16
CA ASN A 163 9.62 10.84 2.10
C ASN A 163 9.40 12.35 2.31
N GLN A 164 9.54 12.84 3.53
CA GLN A 164 9.41 14.25 3.85
C GLN A 164 10.70 15.02 3.52
N THR A 165 10.86 15.39 2.24
CA THR A 165 12.01 16.15 1.72
C THR A 165 11.53 17.28 0.81
N LEU A 166 12.40 18.26 0.56
CA LEU A 166 12.11 19.32 -0.42
C LEU A 166 11.93 18.73 -1.83
N LYS A 167 12.69 17.68 -2.17
CA LYS A 167 12.57 17.02 -3.48
C LYS A 167 11.19 16.34 -3.64
N SER A 168 10.68 15.68 -2.60
CA SER A 168 9.33 15.10 -2.66
C SER A 168 8.25 16.17 -2.77
N TYR A 169 8.40 17.30 -2.08
CA TYR A 169 7.51 18.45 -2.25
C TYR A 169 7.44 18.92 -3.70
N LEU A 170 8.61 19.12 -4.33
CA LEU A 170 8.68 19.57 -5.72
C LEU A 170 8.11 18.53 -6.72
N PHE A 171 8.40 17.25 -6.54
CA PHE A 171 8.00 16.23 -7.52
C PHE A 171 6.62 15.64 -7.26
N ALA A 172 6.27 15.31 -6.01
CA ALA A 172 5.00 14.67 -5.70
C ALA A 172 3.84 15.69 -5.60
N ILE A 173 4.10 16.92 -5.19
CA ILE A 173 3.06 17.96 -5.09
C ILE A 173 3.11 18.86 -6.30
N ILE A 174 4.16 19.68 -6.46
CA ILE A 174 4.20 20.66 -7.56
C ILE A 174 4.21 19.95 -8.92
N GLY A 175 5.05 18.94 -9.09
CA GLY A 175 5.15 18.20 -10.36
C GLY A 175 3.91 17.41 -10.68
N ALA A 176 3.45 16.54 -9.80
CA ALA A 176 2.36 15.61 -10.09
C ALA A 176 0.97 16.27 -10.03
N GLU A 177 0.74 17.23 -9.13
CA GLU A 177 -0.58 17.84 -8.94
C GLU A 177 -0.77 19.12 -9.80
N TYR A 178 0.23 20.00 -9.87
CA TYR A 178 0.08 21.29 -10.53
C TYR A 178 0.59 21.31 -11.97
N VAL A 179 1.74 20.69 -12.27
CA VAL A 179 2.36 20.73 -13.61
C VAL A 179 1.80 19.63 -14.50
N LEU A 180 1.95 18.37 -14.09
CA LEU A 180 1.53 17.22 -14.89
C LEU A 180 0.05 16.89 -14.74
N ARG A 181 -0.60 17.41 -13.70
CA ARG A 181 -2.00 17.14 -13.35
C ARG A 181 -2.35 15.65 -13.34
N TRP A 182 -1.36 14.84 -12.93
CA TRP A 182 -1.54 13.40 -12.80
C TRP A 182 -2.46 13.04 -11.63
N LEU A 183 -2.49 13.90 -10.62
CA LEU A 183 -3.31 13.77 -9.42
C LEU A 183 -4.10 15.06 -9.20
N PRO A 184 -5.30 14.99 -8.59
CA PRO A 184 -6.03 16.17 -8.17
C PRO A 184 -5.21 17.03 -7.20
N ILE A 185 -5.32 18.35 -7.33
CA ILE A 185 -4.68 19.31 -6.40
C ILE A 185 -5.16 19.02 -4.98
N GLY A 186 -4.23 18.99 -4.02
CA GLY A 186 -4.51 18.66 -2.62
C GLY A 186 -4.63 17.15 -2.36
N THR A 187 -4.13 16.31 -3.27
CA THR A 187 -4.04 14.86 -3.02
C THR A 187 -3.10 14.55 -1.87
N HIS A 188 -1.99 15.29 -1.77
CA HIS A 188 -0.99 15.09 -0.74
C HIS A 188 -0.80 16.35 0.12
N GLU A 189 -0.57 16.13 1.40
CA GLU A 189 -0.13 17.14 2.37
C GLU A 189 1.31 16.80 2.78
N TRP A 190 2.27 17.65 2.42
CA TRP A 190 3.70 17.37 2.65
C TRP A 190 4.05 17.15 4.12
N GLU A 191 3.34 17.80 5.03
CA GLU A 191 3.49 17.65 6.48
C GLU A 191 3.16 16.23 6.96
N LYS A 192 2.37 15.48 6.21
CA LYS A 192 2.01 14.09 6.48
C LYS A 192 3.00 13.08 5.90
N PHE A 193 3.95 13.52 5.11
CA PHE A 193 5.01 12.65 4.59
C PHE A 193 5.93 12.20 5.72
N ILE A 194 6.44 10.97 5.64
CA ILE A 194 7.13 10.33 6.76
C ILE A 194 8.58 10.08 6.38
N LYS A 195 9.52 10.56 7.20
CA LYS A 195 10.94 10.26 7.01
C LYS A 195 11.20 8.77 7.27
N PRO A 196 12.07 8.11 6.47
CA PRO A 196 12.39 6.70 6.67
C PRO A 196 12.81 6.35 8.10
N LYS A 197 13.61 7.21 8.74
CA LYS A 197 14.06 7.02 10.12
C LYS A 197 12.90 6.95 11.11
N ASP A 198 11.90 7.82 10.95
CA ASP A 198 10.75 7.88 11.85
C ASP A 198 9.86 6.64 11.69
N LEU A 199 9.61 6.23 10.43
CA LEU A 199 8.87 5.00 10.15
C LEU A 199 9.59 3.76 10.71
N ILE A 200 10.91 3.68 10.54
CA ILE A 200 11.73 2.56 11.08
C ILE A 200 11.58 2.50 12.60
N ASN A 201 11.75 3.61 13.30
CA ASN A 201 11.61 3.69 14.77
C ASN A 201 10.21 3.23 15.23
N ILE A 202 9.15 3.64 14.52
CA ILE A 202 7.78 3.21 14.82
C ILE A 202 7.64 1.69 14.65
N CYS A 203 8.16 1.13 13.56
CA CYS A 203 8.09 -0.29 13.28
C CYS A 203 8.88 -1.12 14.30
N GLU A 204 10.08 -0.68 14.69
CA GLU A 204 10.92 -1.36 15.68
C GLU A 204 10.25 -1.41 17.07
N ARG A 205 9.59 -0.33 17.49
CA ARG A 205 8.76 -0.34 18.72
C ARG A 205 7.59 -1.34 18.68
N ASN A 206 7.21 -1.78 17.47
CA ASN A 206 6.16 -2.78 17.26
C ASN A 206 6.70 -4.17 16.88
N SER A 207 7.91 -4.52 17.36
CA SER A 207 8.55 -5.83 17.17
C SER A 207 8.77 -6.19 15.71
N MET A 208 9.12 -5.20 14.89
CA MET A 208 9.45 -5.40 13.48
C MET A 208 10.87 -4.90 13.18
N LYS A 209 11.62 -5.66 12.42
CA LYS A 209 12.99 -5.32 12.00
C LYS A 209 13.05 -4.99 10.52
N LEU A 210 13.66 -3.86 10.18
CA LEU A 210 13.89 -3.50 8.78
C LEU A 210 14.81 -4.53 8.12
N LYS A 211 14.38 -5.07 6.98
CA LYS A 211 15.16 -6.01 6.16
C LYS A 211 15.61 -5.38 4.85
N ARG A 212 14.85 -4.41 4.33
CA ARG A 212 15.16 -3.74 3.08
C ARG A 212 14.41 -2.41 2.98
N ILE A 213 15.04 -1.43 2.32
CA ILE A 213 14.44 -0.15 1.94
C ILE A 213 14.99 0.29 0.58
N ASP A 214 14.11 0.58 -0.35
CA ASP A 214 14.44 1.07 -1.69
C ASP A 214 13.53 2.24 -2.06
N GLY A 215 13.99 3.10 -2.98
CA GLY A 215 13.15 4.07 -3.65
C GLY A 215 12.55 3.51 -4.93
N MET A 216 11.55 4.21 -5.46
CA MET A 216 10.99 3.92 -6.78
C MET A 216 10.91 5.22 -7.56
N THR A 217 11.51 5.27 -8.74
CA THR A 217 11.54 6.48 -9.58
C THR A 217 10.97 6.21 -10.96
N PHE A 218 10.32 7.23 -11.49
CA PHE A 218 9.84 7.21 -12.88
C PHE A 218 10.97 7.64 -13.80
N ASP A 219 11.18 6.88 -14.86
CA ASP A 219 12.11 7.20 -15.93
C ASP A 219 11.31 7.80 -17.09
N PRO A 220 11.42 9.13 -17.34
CA PRO A 220 10.63 9.79 -18.34
C PRO A 220 11.06 9.45 -19.79
N ILE A 221 12.32 9.04 -19.98
CA ILE A 221 12.85 8.68 -21.31
C ILE A 221 12.24 7.36 -21.76
N PHE A 222 12.24 6.37 -20.90
CA PHE A 222 11.70 5.03 -21.18
C PHE A 222 10.26 4.83 -20.73
N ASN A 223 9.62 5.87 -20.18
CA ASN A 223 8.23 5.85 -19.69
C ASN A 223 7.91 4.65 -18.77
N HIS A 224 8.82 4.31 -17.85
CA HIS A 224 8.63 3.21 -16.91
C HIS A 224 9.14 3.56 -15.51
N TRP A 225 8.63 2.83 -14.50
CA TRP A 225 9.10 2.90 -13.13
C TRP A 225 10.23 1.91 -12.88
N LYS A 226 11.23 2.30 -12.08
CA LYS A 226 12.35 1.44 -11.67
C LYS A 226 12.61 1.55 -10.17
N VAL A 227 13.12 0.46 -9.60
CA VAL A 227 13.64 0.44 -8.21
C VAL A 227 15.00 1.13 -8.20
N THR A 228 15.25 1.95 -7.19
CA THR A 228 16.47 2.74 -7.03
C THR A 228 16.93 2.78 -5.58
N SER A 229 18.19 3.12 -5.34
CA SER A 229 18.71 3.44 -4.01
C SER A 229 18.31 4.85 -3.54
N ASP A 230 17.91 5.75 -4.43
CA ASP A 230 17.42 7.09 -4.09
C ASP A 230 16.02 7.02 -3.47
N LYS A 231 15.93 7.42 -2.21
CA LYS A 231 14.71 7.44 -1.39
C LYS A 231 14.21 8.86 -1.15
N SER A 232 14.72 9.82 -1.88
CA SER A 232 14.43 11.24 -1.61
C SER A 232 13.00 11.67 -1.95
N VAL A 233 12.28 10.95 -2.82
CA VAL A 233 10.87 11.27 -3.17
C VAL A 233 9.92 10.31 -2.46
N ASN A 234 10.05 9.03 -2.74
CA ASN A 234 9.26 7.96 -2.14
C ASN A 234 10.16 6.79 -1.76
N TYR A 235 9.64 5.89 -0.96
CA TYR A 235 10.34 4.67 -0.62
C TYR A 235 9.37 3.53 -0.30
N ILE A 236 9.86 2.30 -0.45
CA ILE A 236 9.21 1.08 -0.01
C ILE A 236 10.10 0.34 0.96
N THR A 237 9.53 -0.08 2.07
CA THR A 237 10.22 -0.84 3.12
C THR A 237 9.70 -2.27 3.19
N LYS A 238 10.57 -3.18 3.61
CA LYS A 238 10.26 -4.55 3.97
C LYS A 238 10.67 -4.77 5.42
N PHE A 239 9.70 -4.97 6.30
CA PHE A 239 9.92 -5.33 7.69
C PHE A 239 9.59 -6.80 7.93
N GLU A 240 10.31 -7.43 8.85
CA GLU A 240 10.03 -8.77 9.36
C GLU A 240 9.67 -8.69 10.84
N LYS A 241 8.60 -9.39 11.24
CA LYS A 241 8.17 -9.48 12.63
C LYS A 241 8.94 -10.58 13.36
N PHE A 242 9.49 -10.29 14.54
CA PHE A 242 10.20 -11.24 15.40
C PHE A 242 9.43 -11.59 16.68
#